data_6286018784b77a6a9dbb9e4e0ad6e1b4
#
_entry.id   6286018784b77a6a9dbb9e4e0ad6e1b4
#
_cell.length_a   1.000
_cell.length_b   1.000
_cell.length_c   1.000
_cell.angle_alpha   90.00
_cell.angle_beta   90.00
_cell.angle_gamma   90.00
#
_symmetry.space_group_name_H-M   'P 1'
#
loop_
_entity.id
_entity.type
_entity.pdbx_description
1 polymer ?
#
loop_
_entity_poly.entity_id
_entity_poly.type
_entity_poly.pdbx_seq_one_letter_code
_entity_poly.pdbx_strand_id
1 'polypeptide(L)'
;LAGTHPGTTRHVYHLGVLQYHKEAFKGLSKKQFIEAMQKEGIDCSSGYIPLYEFHFFRHLAEKLSTYKALYEGRVDYRAGLCPVCERVCADEAIWLTQNVFLGTKKDMEDIAEAVRKIKTHVDETL
;
A
#
# COMPACT_ATOMS: atom_id res chain seq x y z
N LEU A 1 7.08 -5.97 -6.62
CA LEU A 1 7.99 -4.91 -6.15
C LEU A 1 8.22 -3.90 -7.28
N ALA A 2 8.47 -2.65 -6.88
CA ALA A 2 8.83 -1.60 -7.83
C ALA A 2 10.08 -1.96 -8.64
N GLY A 3 10.08 -1.62 -9.93
CA GLY A 3 11.23 -1.85 -10.80
C GLY A 3 12.42 -0.96 -10.45
N THR A 4 13.61 -1.33 -10.92
CA THR A 4 14.82 -0.54 -10.76
C THR A 4 15.14 0.24 -12.04
N HIS A 5 15.68 1.45 -11.91
CA HIS A 5 16.15 2.22 -13.06
C HIS A 5 17.48 1.66 -13.62
N PRO A 6 17.75 1.83 -14.92
CA PRO A 6 19.06 1.54 -15.49
C PRO A 6 20.16 2.26 -14.71
N GLY A 7 21.24 1.55 -14.39
CA GLY A 7 22.33 2.07 -13.57
C GLY A 7 22.19 1.90 -12.06
N THR A 8 21.07 1.39 -11.57
CA THR A 8 20.92 1.03 -10.15
C THR A 8 21.81 -0.20 -9.85
N THR A 9 22.82 -0.02 -9.02
CA THR A 9 23.72 -1.10 -8.60
C THR A 9 23.15 -1.93 -7.47
N ARG A 10 22.37 -1.29 -6.57
CA ARG A 10 21.71 -1.94 -5.45
C ARG A 10 20.47 -1.16 -5.05
N HIS A 11 19.34 -1.82 -4.94
CA HIS A 11 18.11 -1.24 -4.40
C HIS A 11 18.12 -1.35 -2.87
N VAL A 12 17.95 -0.21 -2.19
CA VAL A 12 17.79 -0.15 -0.73
C VAL A 12 16.35 0.28 -0.46
N TYR A 13 15.54 -0.65 -0.01
CA TYR A 13 14.13 -0.40 0.27
C TYR A 13 13.97 0.34 1.60
N HIS A 14 13.39 1.54 1.58
CA HIS A 14 12.76 2.10 2.76
C HIS A 14 11.46 1.34 3.05
N LEU A 15 10.70 1.10 1.99
CA LEU A 15 9.48 0.30 1.99
C LEU A 15 9.45 -0.56 0.72
N GLY A 16 9.17 -1.84 0.86
CA GLY A 16 8.86 -2.70 -0.27
C GLY A 16 7.37 -2.63 -0.58
N VAL A 17 7.02 -2.11 -1.75
CA VAL A 17 5.63 -2.03 -2.17
C VAL A 17 5.32 -3.21 -3.08
N LEU A 18 4.40 -4.06 -2.65
CA LEU A 18 3.83 -5.12 -3.47
C LEU A 18 2.58 -4.58 -4.16
N GLN A 19 2.43 -4.89 -5.44
CA GLN A 19 1.19 -4.65 -6.15
C GLN A 19 0.29 -5.89 -6.02
N TYR A 20 -0.83 -5.73 -5.37
CA TYR A 20 -1.82 -6.77 -5.13
C TYR A 20 -2.89 -6.76 -6.23
N HIS A 21 -3.24 -7.93 -6.73
CA HIS A 21 -4.30 -8.13 -7.71
C HIS A 21 -5.26 -9.17 -7.17
N LYS A 22 -6.40 -8.74 -6.67
CA LYS A 22 -7.42 -9.61 -6.04
C LYS A 22 -7.90 -10.74 -6.97
N GLU A 23 -7.88 -10.52 -8.27
CA GLU A 23 -8.26 -11.51 -9.28
C GLU A 23 -7.35 -12.74 -9.24
N ALA A 24 -6.07 -12.55 -8.90
CA ALA A 24 -5.11 -13.65 -8.72
C ALA A 24 -5.36 -14.48 -7.46
N PHE A 25 -6.23 -13.99 -6.56
CA PHE A 25 -6.61 -14.58 -5.28
C PHE A 25 -8.14 -14.78 -5.17
N LYS A 26 -8.79 -15.13 -6.27
CA LYS A 26 -10.23 -15.43 -6.36
C LYS A 26 -11.13 -14.33 -5.76
N GLY A 27 -10.69 -13.09 -5.78
CA GLY A 27 -11.43 -11.95 -5.26
C GLY A 27 -11.21 -11.65 -3.77
N LEU A 28 -10.28 -12.34 -3.09
CA LEU A 28 -9.89 -12.03 -1.71
C LEU A 28 -9.56 -10.54 -1.60
N SER A 29 -10.13 -9.85 -0.62
CA SER A 29 -9.86 -8.43 -0.44
C SER A 29 -8.43 -8.18 0.04
N LYS A 30 -7.86 -6.99 -0.25
CA LYS A 30 -6.54 -6.60 0.24
C LYS A 30 -6.44 -6.73 1.77
N LYS A 31 -7.51 -6.35 2.48
CA LYS A 31 -7.56 -6.45 3.95
C LYS A 31 -7.41 -7.90 4.41
N GLN A 32 -8.20 -8.82 3.86
CA GLN A 32 -8.12 -10.24 4.20
C GLN A 32 -6.76 -10.84 3.85
N PHE A 33 -6.18 -10.45 2.69
CA PHE A 33 -4.84 -10.89 2.32
C PHE A 33 -3.77 -10.41 3.32
N ILE A 34 -3.82 -9.14 3.77
CA ILE A 34 -2.91 -8.61 4.80
C ILE A 34 -3.08 -9.39 6.11
N GLU A 35 -4.31 -9.63 6.55
CA GLU A 35 -4.59 -10.41 7.76
C GLU A 35 -4.04 -11.84 7.64
N ALA A 36 -4.14 -12.47 6.48
CA ALA A 36 -3.57 -13.79 6.21
C ALA A 36 -2.04 -13.78 6.26
N MET A 37 -1.39 -12.79 5.64
CA MET A 37 0.06 -12.61 5.71
C MET A 37 0.55 -12.43 7.15
N GLN A 38 -0.15 -11.63 7.94
CA GLN A 38 0.18 -11.42 9.36
C GLN A 38 0.03 -12.70 10.19
N LYS A 39 -0.97 -13.54 9.88
CA LYS A 39 -1.11 -14.88 10.50
C LYS A 39 0.04 -15.84 10.13
N GLU A 40 0.63 -15.68 8.95
CA GLU A 40 1.84 -16.40 8.55
C GLU A 40 3.13 -15.78 9.13
N GLY A 41 3.01 -14.76 9.99
CA GLY A 41 4.15 -14.09 10.64
C GLY A 41 4.84 -13.02 9.79
N ILE A 42 4.26 -12.63 8.65
CA ILE A 42 4.82 -11.60 7.77
C ILE A 42 4.20 -10.25 8.11
N ASP A 43 5.01 -9.33 8.65
CA ASP A 43 4.57 -7.97 8.94
C ASP A 43 4.38 -7.17 7.65
N CYS A 44 3.13 -6.79 7.38
CA CYS A 44 2.76 -5.96 6.24
C CYS A 44 1.53 -5.09 6.57
N SER A 45 1.35 -4.04 5.78
CA SER A 45 0.26 -3.08 6.00
C SER A 45 -0.36 -2.59 4.69
N SER A 46 -1.51 -1.92 4.79
CA SER A 46 -2.19 -1.29 3.66
C SER A 46 -1.50 -0.01 3.16
N GLY A 47 -0.47 0.46 3.88
CA GLY A 47 0.21 1.70 3.54
C GLY A 47 -0.60 2.97 3.83
N TYR A 48 -0.39 3.99 3.03
CA TYR A 48 -1.04 5.29 3.17
C TYR A 48 -2.37 5.36 2.44
N ILE A 49 -3.19 6.33 2.87
CA ILE A 49 -4.34 6.83 2.11
C ILE A 49 -3.89 8.05 1.25
N PRO A 50 -4.64 8.45 0.24
CA PRO A 50 -4.35 9.68 -0.51
C PRO A 50 -4.22 10.88 0.43
N LEU A 51 -3.14 11.68 0.28
CA LEU A 51 -2.83 12.76 1.23
C LEU A 51 -3.97 13.76 1.40
N TYR A 52 -4.69 14.07 0.32
CA TYR A 52 -5.81 15.00 0.37
C TYR A 52 -7.04 14.46 1.13
N GLU A 53 -7.09 13.17 1.44
CA GLU A 53 -8.12 12.57 2.29
C GLU A 53 -7.85 12.74 3.78
N PHE A 54 -6.62 13.08 4.18
CA PHE A 54 -6.32 13.38 5.57
C PHE A 54 -7.11 14.60 6.05
N HIS A 55 -7.68 14.49 7.24
CA HIS A 55 -8.44 15.56 7.89
C HIS A 55 -7.67 16.88 7.94
N PHE A 56 -6.34 16.84 8.08
CA PHE A 56 -5.47 17.99 8.07
C PHE A 56 -5.63 18.84 6.81
N PHE A 57 -5.57 18.25 5.62
CA PHE A 57 -5.69 18.98 4.35
C PHE A 57 -7.09 19.54 4.14
N ARG A 58 -8.13 18.78 4.49
CA ARG A 58 -9.51 19.28 4.45
C ARG A 58 -9.70 20.46 5.40
N HIS A 59 -9.16 20.37 6.62
CA HIS A 59 -9.25 21.44 7.61
C HIS A 59 -8.49 22.71 7.19
N LEU A 60 -7.33 22.58 6.53
CA LEU A 60 -6.59 23.71 5.97
C LEU A 60 -7.43 24.49 4.97
N ALA A 61 -8.09 23.79 4.03
CA ALA A 61 -8.92 24.40 3.01
C ALA A 61 -10.16 25.12 3.59
N GLU A 62 -10.72 24.60 4.69
CA GLU A 62 -11.94 25.13 5.31
C GLU A 62 -11.70 26.28 6.30
N LYS A 63 -10.61 26.24 7.08
CA LYS A 63 -10.48 27.09 8.27
C LYS A 63 -9.29 28.02 8.30
N LEU A 64 -8.23 27.77 7.55
CA LEU A 64 -7.09 28.68 7.53
C LEU A 64 -7.32 29.83 6.56
N SER A 65 -7.55 31.04 7.10
CA SER A 65 -7.82 32.25 6.32
C SER A 65 -6.72 32.56 5.29
N THR A 66 -5.45 32.37 5.66
CA THR A 66 -4.31 32.57 4.77
C THR A 66 -4.32 31.57 3.61
N TYR A 67 -4.62 30.29 3.90
CA TYR A 67 -4.73 29.26 2.88
C TYR A 67 -5.90 29.53 1.96
N LYS A 68 -7.02 29.91 2.52
CA LYS A 68 -8.23 30.28 1.79
C LYS A 68 -7.98 31.47 0.86
N ALA A 69 -7.31 32.53 1.33
CA ALA A 69 -6.97 33.69 0.54
C ALA A 69 -6.01 33.37 -0.63
N LEU A 70 -5.06 32.43 -0.46
CA LEU A 70 -4.10 32.04 -1.49
C LEU A 70 -4.67 31.04 -2.50
N TYR A 71 -5.57 30.17 -2.07
CA TYR A 71 -6.00 29.00 -2.85
C TYR A 71 -7.51 28.92 -3.06
N GLU A 72 -8.28 29.94 -2.68
CA GLU A 72 -9.74 29.94 -2.79
C GLU A 72 -10.19 29.59 -4.20
N GLY A 73 -10.97 28.52 -4.34
CA GLY A 73 -11.44 28.00 -5.62
C GLY A 73 -10.41 27.31 -6.51
N ARG A 74 -9.14 27.21 -6.08
CA ARG A 74 -8.05 26.57 -6.86
C ARG A 74 -7.72 25.15 -6.39
N VAL A 75 -8.05 24.82 -5.15
CA VAL A 75 -7.76 23.51 -4.57
C VAL A 75 -9.03 22.95 -3.95
N ASP A 76 -9.39 21.77 -4.41
CA ASP A 76 -10.56 21.02 -3.93
C ASP A 76 -10.09 19.62 -3.50
N TYR A 77 -10.04 19.39 -2.20
CA TYR A 77 -9.65 18.12 -1.60
C TYR A 77 -10.84 17.17 -1.45
N ARG A 78 -11.37 16.68 -2.56
CA ARG A 78 -12.49 15.73 -2.58
C ARG A 78 -12.05 14.36 -3.09
N ALA A 79 -12.83 13.33 -2.78
CA ALA A 79 -12.68 12.01 -3.40
C ALA A 79 -12.85 12.10 -4.92
N GLY A 80 -12.11 11.27 -5.65
CA GLY A 80 -12.07 11.28 -7.12
C GLY A 80 -11.07 12.26 -7.72
N LEU A 81 -10.30 12.99 -6.90
CA LEU A 81 -9.28 13.93 -7.39
C LEU A 81 -8.14 13.20 -8.12
N CYS A 82 -7.69 12.08 -7.59
CA CYS A 82 -6.64 11.26 -8.17
C CYS A 82 -7.05 9.77 -8.20
N PRO A 83 -7.90 9.35 -9.14
CA PRO A 83 -8.53 8.03 -9.11
C PRO A 83 -7.53 6.87 -9.16
N VAL A 84 -6.39 7.05 -9.81
CA VAL A 84 -5.32 6.03 -9.81
C VAL A 84 -4.69 5.91 -8.43
N CYS A 85 -4.39 7.04 -7.77
CA CYS A 85 -3.85 7.04 -6.40
C CYS A 85 -4.84 6.41 -5.42
N GLU A 86 -6.11 6.79 -5.51
CA GLU A 86 -7.18 6.24 -4.67
C GLU A 86 -7.28 4.71 -4.82
N ARG A 87 -7.34 4.21 -6.06
CA ARG A 87 -7.38 2.78 -6.35
C ARG A 87 -6.14 2.05 -5.82
N VAL A 88 -4.95 2.58 -6.07
CA VAL A 88 -3.69 1.99 -5.59
C VAL A 88 -3.67 1.93 -4.06
N CYS A 89 -4.03 3.01 -3.39
CA CYS A 89 -4.08 3.05 -1.92
C CYS A 89 -5.16 2.15 -1.34
N ALA A 90 -6.34 2.10 -1.95
CA ALA A 90 -7.46 1.30 -1.45
C ALA A 90 -7.26 -0.21 -1.68
N ASP A 91 -6.87 -0.59 -2.89
CA ASP A 91 -7.01 -1.98 -3.34
C ASP A 91 -5.69 -2.68 -3.70
N GLU A 92 -4.62 -1.95 -4.08
CA GLU A 92 -3.48 -2.59 -4.72
C GLU A 92 -2.19 -2.55 -3.88
N ALA A 93 -1.88 -1.44 -3.18
CA ALA A 93 -0.61 -1.31 -2.50
C ALA A 93 -0.57 -2.05 -1.16
N ILE A 94 0.38 -2.95 -1.00
CA ILE A 94 0.73 -3.60 0.27
C ILE A 94 2.18 -3.28 0.59
N TRP A 95 2.43 -2.85 1.81
CA TRP A 95 3.72 -2.36 2.24
C TRP A 95 4.39 -3.34 3.19
N LEU A 96 5.64 -3.67 2.85
CA LEU A 96 6.59 -4.36 3.71
C LEU A 96 7.60 -3.34 4.21
N THR A 97 7.84 -3.28 5.50
CA THR A 97 8.82 -2.39 6.10
C THR A 97 10.24 -2.87 5.85
N GLN A 98 11.23 -1.98 5.91
CA GLN A 98 12.64 -2.30 5.63
C GLN A 98 13.17 -3.47 6.44
N ASN A 99 12.82 -3.55 7.73
CA ASN A 99 13.29 -4.61 8.63
C ASN A 99 12.94 -6.02 8.12
N VAL A 100 11.83 -6.18 7.41
CA VAL A 100 11.44 -7.46 6.80
C VAL A 100 12.49 -7.95 5.78
N PHE A 101 13.21 -7.01 5.13
CA PHE A 101 14.23 -7.31 4.12
C PHE A 101 15.67 -7.44 4.67
N LEU A 102 15.86 -7.31 5.98
CA LEU A 102 17.17 -7.43 6.63
C LEU A 102 17.52 -8.89 7.00
N GLY A 103 16.61 -9.80 6.77
CA GLY A 103 16.77 -11.21 7.04
C GLY A 103 17.69 -11.95 6.04
N THR A 104 17.78 -13.24 6.21
CA THR A 104 18.52 -14.15 5.35
C THR A 104 17.76 -14.40 4.03
N LYS A 105 18.41 -15.09 3.09
CA LYS A 105 17.73 -15.57 1.87
C LYS A 105 16.52 -16.46 2.23
N LYS A 106 16.65 -17.29 3.26
CA LYS A 106 15.56 -18.15 3.72
C LYS A 106 14.35 -17.31 4.18
N ASP A 107 14.56 -16.25 4.94
CA ASP A 107 13.47 -15.37 5.38
C ASP A 107 12.73 -14.73 4.18
N MET A 108 13.46 -14.41 3.10
CA MET A 108 12.84 -13.93 1.85
C MET A 108 12.04 -15.02 1.14
N GLU A 109 12.53 -16.27 1.18
CA GLU A 109 11.81 -17.43 0.64
C GLU A 109 10.54 -17.72 1.46
N ASP A 110 10.57 -17.54 2.78
CA ASP A 110 9.41 -17.70 3.66
C ASP A 110 8.30 -16.69 3.35
N ILE A 111 8.65 -15.43 3.02
CA ILE A 111 7.66 -14.43 2.54
C ILE A 111 6.98 -14.91 1.26
N ALA A 112 7.77 -15.40 0.30
CA ALA A 112 7.22 -15.89 -0.97
C ALA A 112 6.36 -17.15 -0.77
N GLU A 113 6.71 -18.00 0.17
CA GLU A 113 5.97 -19.21 0.53
C GLU A 113 4.63 -18.85 1.19
N ALA A 114 4.61 -17.87 2.11
CA ALA A 114 3.37 -17.36 2.71
C ALA A 114 2.37 -16.88 1.63
N VAL A 115 2.84 -16.13 0.62
CA VAL A 115 2.01 -15.70 -0.51
C VAL A 115 1.46 -16.89 -1.30
N ARG A 116 2.29 -17.91 -1.59
CA ARG A 116 1.86 -19.11 -2.32
C ARG A 116 0.83 -19.91 -1.52
N LYS A 117 1.06 -20.07 -0.21
CA LYS A 117 0.15 -20.77 0.70
C LYS A 117 -1.22 -20.09 0.73
N ILE A 118 -1.26 -18.78 0.91
CA ILE A 118 -2.50 -18.00 0.88
C ILE A 118 -3.21 -18.19 -0.46
N LYS A 119 -2.47 -18.13 -1.57
CA LYS A 119 -3.04 -18.31 -2.91
C LYS A 119 -3.64 -19.71 -3.10
N THR A 120 -3.00 -20.74 -2.57
CA THR A 120 -3.48 -22.13 -2.67
C THR A 120 -4.72 -22.36 -1.81
N HIS A 121 -4.80 -21.75 -0.62
CA HIS A 121 -5.86 -21.96 0.36
C HIS A 121 -6.84 -20.78 0.46
N VAL A 122 -7.02 -20.04 -0.62
CA VAL A 122 -7.91 -18.87 -0.66
C VAL A 122 -9.32 -19.21 -0.20
N ASP A 123 -9.83 -20.39 -0.58
CA ASP A 123 -11.19 -20.83 -0.23
C ASP A 123 -11.39 -21.04 1.28
N GLU A 124 -10.31 -21.23 2.02
CA GLU A 124 -10.33 -21.35 3.50
C GLU A 124 -10.19 -19.97 4.19
N THR A 125 -9.84 -18.94 3.44
CA THR A 125 -9.60 -17.57 3.92
C THR A 125 -10.80 -16.65 3.64
N LEU A 126 -11.63 -17.00 2.66
CA LEU A 126 -12.87 -16.30 2.30
C LEU A 126 -14.00 -16.63 3.26
#